data_b93e49bc93ecd8f54dfa21f11f3dcfe8
#
_entry.id   b93e49bc93ecd8f54dfa21f11f3dcfe8
#
_cell.length_a   1.000
_cell.length_b   1.000
_cell.length_c   1.000
_cell.angle_alpha   90.00
_cell.angle_beta   90.00
_cell.angle_gamma   90.00
#
_symmetry.space_group_name_H-M   'P 1'
#
loop_
_entity.id
_entity.type
_entity.pdbx_description
1 polymer ?
#
loop_
_entity_poly.entity_id
_entity_poly.type
_entity_poly.pdbx_seq_one_letter_code
_entity_poly.pdbx_strand_id
1 'polypeptide(L)'
;LYTIRIRTVKPELAEYFLNQLPGSRTDKLHILNGEIRVVVQKMLERIYSLTPVIIRTEGEYWRWNHSVDAFERQLKENLLKKYYSLTGEKLDEDFELYQMLEFSNTKPVKVPYKGITLLGDKISLTATCLSRSQQLLYMALGTGAGERCSRGSGFMNYRYL
;
A
#
# COMPACT_ATOMS: atom_id res chain seq x y z
N LEU A 1 -10.56 -0.57 -23.72
CA LEU A 1 -10.84 0.37 -22.63
C LEU A 1 -10.25 -0.20 -21.34
N TYR A 2 -9.51 0.63 -20.60
CA TYR A 2 -8.89 0.26 -19.33
C TYR A 2 -9.34 1.22 -18.22
N THR A 3 -9.44 0.72 -16.99
CA THR A 3 -9.63 1.56 -15.81
C THR A 3 -8.35 1.58 -14.99
N ILE A 4 -7.78 2.77 -14.80
CA ILE A 4 -6.65 2.99 -13.91
C ILE A 4 -7.20 3.52 -12.59
N ARG A 5 -6.84 2.87 -11.48
CA ARG A 5 -7.24 3.29 -10.13
C ARG A 5 -6.07 3.93 -9.41
N ILE A 6 -6.22 5.19 -9.05
CA ILE A 6 -5.28 5.94 -8.21
C ILE A 6 -5.93 6.11 -6.83
N ARG A 7 -5.18 5.93 -5.76
CA ARG A 7 -5.64 6.21 -4.39
C ARG A 7 -4.73 7.20 -3.71
N THR A 8 -5.31 8.04 -2.91
CA THR A 8 -4.59 9.02 -2.09
C THR A 8 -5.35 9.26 -0.80
N VAL A 9 -4.63 9.69 0.23
CA VAL A 9 -5.20 10.18 1.50
C VAL A 9 -5.39 11.70 1.49
N LYS A 10 -4.98 12.37 0.41
CA LYS A 10 -5.08 13.83 0.24
C LYS A 10 -6.20 14.16 -0.73
N PRO A 11 -7.32 14.74 -0.27
CA PRO A 11 -8.45 15.10 -1.14
C PRO A 11 -8.04 16.03 -2.29
N GLU A 12 -7.21 17.04 -2.00
CA GLU A 12 -6.72 18.01 -2.99
C GLU A 12 -5.94 17.35 -4.13
N LEU A 13 -5.26 16.23 -3.86
CA LEU A 13 -4.55 15.48 -4.90
C LEU A 13 -5.52 14.66 -5.76
N ALA A 14 -6.61 14.15 -5.19
CA ALA A 14 -7.65 13.48 -5.94
C ALA A 14 -8.35 14.45 -6.89
N GLU A 15 -8.70 15.64 -6.41
CA GLU A 15 -9.29 16.71 -7.21
C GLU A 15 -8.34 17.18 -8.33
N TYR A 16 -7.05 17.33 -8.01
CA TYR A 16 -6.04 17.68 -9.01
C TYR A 16 -6.02 16.64 -10.15
N PHE A 17 -5.99 15.34 -9.83
CA PHE A 17 -6.01 14.31 -10.86
C PHE A 17 -7.30 14.30 -11.66
N LEU A 18 -8.46 14.49 -11.01
CA LEU A 18 -9.74 14.57 -11.71
C LEU A 18 -9.76 15.73 -12.72
N ASN A 19 -9.20 16.88 -12.38
CA ASN A 19 -9.22 18.08 -13.20
C ASN A 19 -8.14 18.07 -14.30
N GLN A 20 -6.99 17.41 -14.07
CA GLN A 20 -5.84 17.51 -14.98
C GLN A 20 -5.68 16.30 -15.91
N LEU A 21 -6.17 15.12 -15.53
CA LEU A 21 -5.94 13.93 -16.32
C LEU A 21 -6.92 13.73 -17.49
N PRO A 22 -8.24 14.04 -17.39
CA PRO A 22 -9.15 13.88 -18.52
C PRO A 22 -8.71 14.69 -19.73
N GLY A 23 -8.76 14.10 -20.92
CA GLY A 23 -8.27 14.70 -22.15
C GLY A 23 -6.76 14.58 -22.39
N SER A 24 -5.97 14.23 -21.37
CA SER A 24 -4.54 14.02 -21.53
C SER A 24 -4.24 12.83 -22.42
N ARG A 25 -3.19 12.95 -23.24
CA ARG A 25 -2.80 11.93 -24.21
C ARG A 25 -1.30 11.68 -24.14
N THR A 26 -0.95 10.42 -24.26
CA THR A 26 0.41 9.95 -24.55
C THR A 26 0.39 9.11 -25.82
N ASP A 27 1.55 8.64 -26.28
CA ASP A 27 1.64 7.77 -27.47
C ASP A 27 0.82 6.47 -27.33
N LYS A 28 0.54 6.04 -26.10
CA LYS A 28 -0.10 4.74 -25.80
C LYS A 28 -1.43 4.85 -25.09
N LEU A 29 -1.74 5.99 -24.50
CA LEU A 29 -2.92 6.16 -23.65
C LEU A 29 -3.61 7.49 -23.96
N HIS A 30 -4.94 7.45 -24.00
CA HIS A 30 -5.81 8.64 -24.01
C HIS A 30 -6.79 8.53 -22.84
N ILE A 31 -6.77 9.48 -21.93
CA ILE A 31 -7.64 9.50 -20.75
C ILE A 31 -8.96 10.17 -21.16
N LEU A 32 -10.02 9.39 -21.14
CA LEU A 32 -11.33 9.85 -21.60
C LEU A 32 -12.06 10.63 -20.50
N ASN A 33 -12.11 10.08 -19.30
CA ASN A 33 -12.78 10.66 -18.13
C ASN A 33 -12.16 10.19 -16.83
N GLY A 34 -12.59 10.77 -15.73
CA GLY A 34 -12.25 10.38 -14.38
C GLY A 34 -13.45 10.51 -13.44
N GLU A 35 -13.41 9.81 -12.33
CA GLU A 35 -14.37 9.94 -11.22
C GLU A 35 -13.64 9.81 -9.89
N ILE A 36 -14.14 10.49 -8.85
CA ILE A 36 -13.69 10.32 -7.48
C ILE A 36 -14.65 9.39 -6.75
N ARG A 37 -14.09 8.38 -6.09
CA ARG A 37 -14.84 7.51 -5.19
C ARG A 37 -14.17 7.53 -3.83
N VAL A 38 -14.93 7.90 -2.81
CA VAL A 38 -14.45 7.90 -1.43
C VAL A 38 -14.54 6.48 -0.88
N VAL A 39 -13.44 5.98 -0.32
CA VAL A 39 -13.45 4.74 0.46
C VAL A 39 -14.04 5.06 1.82
N VAL A 40 -15.21 4.51 2.11
CA VAL A 40 -15.92 4.76 3.37
C VAL A 40 -15.14 4.13 4.53
N GLN A 41 -14.98 4.86 5.62
CA GLN A 41 -14.32 4.36 6.82
C GLN A 41 -15.28 3.45 7.60
N LYS A 42 -15.04 2.14 7.50
CA LYS A 42 -15.74 1.07 8.21
C LYS A 42 -14.70 0.12 8.80
N MET A 43 -15.12 -0.73 9.72
CA MET A 43 -14.27 -1.77 10.29
C MET A 43 -13.74 -2.68 9.19
N LEU A 44 -12.42 -2.72 9.06
CA LEU A 44 -11.74 -3.61 8.14
C LEU A 44 -11.62 -5.00 8.74
N GLU A 45 -12.08 -6.02 8.03
CA GLU A 45 -11.81 -7.42 8.34
C GLU A 45 -10.42 -7.80 7.82
N ARG A 46 -10.10 -7.36 6.58
CA ARG A 46 -8.89 -7.76 5.88
C ARG A 46 -8.44 -6.69 4.90
N ILE A 47 -7.14 -6.50 4.78
CA ILE A 47 -6.55 -5.82 3.63
C ILE A 47 -5.59 -6.77 2.90
N TYR A 48 -5.49 -6.66 1.58
CA TYR A 48 -4.64 -7.51 0.77
C TYR A 48 -4.05 -6.76 -0.42
N SER A 49 -2.85 -7.14 -0.82
CA SER A 49 -2.13 -6.46 -1.88
C SER A 49 -2.55 -6.94 -3.27
N LEU A 50 -2.90 -6.02 -4.16
CA LEU A 50 -3.11 -6.29 -5.59
C LEU A 50 -1.80 -6.27 -6.37
N THR A 51 -0.87 -5.42 -5.94
CA THR A 51 0.49 -5.35 -6.48
C THR A 51 1.49 -5.75 -5.39
N PRO A 52 2.70 -6.20 -5.75
CA PRO A 52 3.66 -6.67 -4.75
C PRO A 52 4.03 -5.59 -3.74
N VAL A 53 4.08 -5.96 -2.48
CA VAL A 53 4.65 -5.16 -1.40
C VAL A 53 6.14 -5.38 -1.40
N ILE A 54 6.91 -4.30 -1.52
CA ILE A 54 8.37 -4.33 -1.49
C ILE A 54 8.81 -3.96 -0.08
N ILE A 55 9.46 -4.90 0.59
CA ILE A 55 10.14 -4.71 1.87
C ILE A 55 11.57 -5.18 1.69
N ARG A 56 12.51 -4.30 1.99
CA ARG A 56 13.94 -4.61 1.98
C ARG A 56 14.48 -4.51 3.39
N THR A 57 15.29 -5.48 3.74
CA THR A 57 16.04 -5.50 4.99
C THR A 57 17.51 -5.39 4.63
N GLU A 58 18.20 -4.40 5.19
CA GLU A 58 19.61 -4.11 4.86
C GLU A 58 19.88 -3.89 3.36
N GLY A 59 18.86 -3.38 2.64
CA GLY A 59 18.95 -3.11 1.20
C GLY A 59 18.62 -4.29 0.29
N GLU A 60 18.44 -5.49 0.84
CA GLU A 60 18.17 -6.73 0.11
C GLU A 60 16.71 -7.20 0.24
N TYR A 61 16.34 -8.17 -0.58
CA TYR A 61 15.05 -8.84 -0.47
C TYR A 61 15.05 -9.71 0.79
N TRP A 62 14.09 -9.47 1.66
CA TRP A 62 14.05 -10.01 3.02
C TRP A 62 14.14 -11.54 3.12
N ARG A 63 13.53 -12.30 2.19
CA ARG A 63 13.55 -13.79 2.25
C ARG A 63 14.93 -14.42 2.06
N TRP A 64 15.91 -13.67 1.61
CA TRP A 64 17.24 -14.25 1.39
C TRP A 64 17.98 -14.48 2.70
N ASN A 65 17.92 -13.52 3.61
CA ASN A 65 18.76 -13.53 4.80
C ASN A 65 18.02 -13.18 6.10
N HIS A 66 16.69 -13.01 6.04
CA HIS A 66 15.92 -12.51 7.18
C HIS A 66 14.65 -13.33 7.44
N SER A 67 14.14 -13.22 8.68
CA SER A 67 12.93 -13.90 9.13
C SER A 67 11.65 -13.14 8.73
N VAL A 68 10.51 -13.81 8.87
CA VAL A 68 9.18 -13.17 8.75
C VAL A 68 9.04 -12.03 9.77
N ASP A 69 9.56 -12.18 10.98
CA ASP A 69 9.51 -11.13 12.01
C ASP A 69 10.23 -9.86 11.56
N ALA A 70 11.34 -9.99 10.82
CA ALA A 70 12.04 -8.84 10.25
C ALA A 70 11.19 -8.14 9.17
N PHE A 71 10.47 -8.92 8.35
CA PHE A 71 9.51 -8.38 7.38
C PHE A 71 8.37 -7.64 8.09
N GLU A 72 7.76 -8.23 9.11
CA GLU A 72 6.64 -7.66 9.88
C GLU A 72 7.05 -6.36 10.55
N ARG A 73 8.22 -6.35 11.20
CA ARG A 73 8.78 -5.15 11.81
C ARG A 73 8.97 -4.02 10.78
N GLN A 74 9.59 -4.31 9.63
CA GLN A 74 9.82 -3.33 8.58
C GLN A 74 8.52 -2.82 7.96
N LEU A 75 7.52 -3.69 7.80
CA LEU A 75 6.20 -3.32 7.31
C LEU A 75 5.51 -2.35 8.29
N LYS A 76 5.51 -2.68 9.59
CA LYS A 76 4.94 -1.83 10.65
C LYS A 76 5.65 -0.48 10.73
N GLU A 77 6.99 -0.47 10.77
CA GLU A 77 7.78 0.77 10.75
C GLU A 77 7.50 1.64 9.51
N ASN A 78 7.37 1.02 8.34
CA ASN A 78 7.05 1.74 7.12
C ASN A 78 5.68 2.45 7.23
N LEU A 79 4.67 1.78 7.77
CA LEU A 79 3.34 2.37 7.96
C LEU A 79 3.36 3.46 9.05
N LEU A 80 4.07 3.27 10.14
CA LEU A 80 4.24 4.29 11.18
C LEU A 80 4.96 5.54 10.65
N LYS A 81 6.02 5.38 9.86
CA LYS A 81 6.71 6.49 9.20
C LYS A 81 5.81 7.26 8.24
N LYS A 82 4.96 6.56 7.48
CA LYS A 82 3.96 7.19 6.60
C LYS A 82 2.90 7.95 7.41
N TYR A 83 2.42 7.37 8.49
CA TYR A 83 1.46 8.01 9.38
C TYR A 83 2.04 9.32 9.95
N TYR A 84 3.24 9.24 10.52
CA TYR A 84 3.94 10.43 11.03
C TYR A 84 4.12 11.50 9.96
N SER A 85 4.53 11.11 8.75
CA SER A 85 4.70 12.04 7.63
C SER A 85 3.41 12.75 7.20
N LEU A 86 2.26 12.11 7.41
CA LEU A 86 0.95 12.66 7.03
C LEU A 86 0.31 13.51 8.12
N THR A 87 0.47 13.11 9.37
CA THR A 87 -0.26 13.71 10.51
C THR A 87 0.62 14.58 11.41
N GLY A 88 1.95 14.37 11.38
CA GLY A 88 2.88 14.96 12.35
C GLY A 88 2.87 14.27 13.72
N GLU A 89 2.00 13.26 13.91
CA GLU A 89 1.82 12.57 15.19
C GLU A 89 2.57 11.24 15.22
N LYS A 90 3.27 10.96 16.31
CA LYS A 90 3.85 9.65 16.57
C LYS A 90 2.81 8.76 17.23
N LEU A 91 2.57 7.60 16.63
CA LEU A 91 1.85 6.53 17.31
C LEU A 91 2.82 5.74 18.20
N ASP A 92 2.33 5.35 19.37
CA ASP A 92 2.98 4.36 20.20
C ASP A 92 3.11 3.04 19.42
N GLU A 93 4.27 2.41 19.50
CA GLU A 93 4.58 1.21 18.71
C GLU A 93 4.11 -0.09 19.36
N ASP A 94 3.69 -0.03 20.64
CA ASP A 94 3.27 -1.21 21.39
C ASP A 94 1.80 -1.57 21.12
N PHE A 95 1.55 -2.11 19.92
CA PHE A 95 0.26 -2.71 19.54
C PHE A 95 0.41 -3.70 18.40
N GLU A 96 -0.53 -4.65 18.30
CA GLU A 96 -0.62 -5.57 17.18
C GLU A 96 -1.25 -4.88 15.97
N LEU A 97 -0.53 -4.85 14.85
CA LEU A 97 -1.00 -4.23 13.62
C LEU A 97 -2.09 -5.07 12.93
N TYR A 98 -1.98 -6.38 13.00
CA TYR A 98 -2.91 -7.37 12.42
C TYR A 98 -2.85 -8.66 13.24
N GLN A 99 -3.84 -9.52 13.08
CA GLN A 99 -3.90 -10.83 13.73
C GLN A 99 -3.11 -11.89 12.96
N MET A 100 -3.11 -11.80 11.63
CA MET A 100 -2.47 -12.79 10.77
C MET A 100 -1.95 -12.15 9.50
N LEU A 101 -0.73 -12.53 9.12
CA LEU A 101 -0.09 -12.24 7.84
C LEU A 101 -0.04 -13.51 7.00
N GLU A 102 -0.52 -13.42 5.77
CA GLU A 102 -0.44 -14.49 4.78
C GLU A 102 0.31 -13.99 3.53
N PHE A 103 1.17 -14.83 2.98
CA PHE A 103 1.81 -14.59 1.69
C PHE A 103 1.08 -15.37 0.60
N SER A 104 0.57 -14.68 -0.42
CA SER A 104 -0.15 -15.32 -1.54
C SER A 104 0.79 -15.89 -2.62
N ASN A 105 2.09 -15.66 -2.52
CA ASN A 105 3.10 -16.16 -3.46
C ASN A 105 4.20 -16.93 -2.74
N THR A 106 4.62 -18.03 -3.33
CA THR A 106 5.77 -18.82 -2.85
C THR A 106 7.10 -18.29 -3.39
N LYS A 107 7.10 -17.78 -4.63
CA LYS A 107 8.26 -17.16 -5.27
C LYS A 107 8.09 -15.64 -5.32
N PRO A 108 9.18 -14.86 -5.15
CA PRO A 108 9.10 -13.41 -5.20
C PRO A 108 8.54 -12.90 -6.54
N VAL A 109 7.73 -11.86 -6.48
CA VAL A 109 7.23 -11.18 -7.67
C VAL A 109 8.24 -10.13 -8.11
N LYS A 110 8.67 -10.21 -9.37
CA LYS A 110 9.62 -9.28 -9.97
C LYS A 110 8.96 -7.96 -10.32
N VAL A 111 9.55 -6.85 -9.91
CA VAL A 111 9.11 -5.48 -10.20
C VAL A 111 10.24 -4.74 -10.91
N PRO A 112 10.14 -4.47 -12.22
CA PRO A 112 11.16 -3.70 -12.94
C PRO A 112 11.27 -2.27 -12.41
N TYR A 113 12.49 -1.78 -12.17
CA TYR A 113 12.74 -0.45 -11.66
C TYR A 113 14.08 0.10 -12.13
N LYS A 114 14.08 1.12 -13.03
CA LYS A 114 15.29 1.85 -13.48
C LYS A 114 16.47 0.94 -13.84
N GLY A 115 16.23 -0.09 -14.66
CA GLY A 115 17.28 -1.02 -15.10
C GLY A 115 17.62 -2.14 -14.11
N ILE A 116 17.02 -2.14 -12.91
CA ILE A 116 17.14 -3.23 -11.94
C ILE A 116 15.80 -3.93 -11.73
N THR A 117 15.84 -5.09 -11.10
CA THR A 117 14.64 -5.82 -10.69
C THR A 117 14.54 -5.79 -9.16
N LEU A 118 13.48 -5.19 -8.65
CA LEU A 118 13.10 -5.32 -7.25
C LEU A 118 12.24 -6.56 -7.05
N LEU A 119 12.30 -7.12 -5.87
CA LEU A 119 11.51 -8.28 -5.47
C LEU A 119 10.50 -7.87 -4.40
N GLY A 120 9.29 -8.40 -4.50
CA GLY A 120 8.24 -8.14 -3.52
C GLY A 120 7.31 -9.33 -3.36
N ASP A 121 6.44 -9.24 -2.37
CA ASP A 121 5.47 -10.27 -2.05
C ASP A 121 4.04 -9.75 -2.08
N LYS A 122 3.12 -10.61 -2.47
CA LYS A 122 1.69 -10.36 -2.28
C LYS A 122 1.28 -10.85 -0.91
N ILE A 123 0.70 -9.95 -0.14
CA ILE A 123 0.31 -10.23 1.25
C ILE A 123 -1.18 -10.01 1.48
N SER A 124 -1.68 -10.67 2.50
CA SER A 124 -2.99 -10.46 3.08
C SER A 124 -2.85 -10.32 4.59
N LEU A 125 -3.46 -9.30 5.16
CA LEU A 125 -3.45 -8.99 6.58
C LEU A 125 -4.87 -9.07 7.13
N THR A 126 -5.12 -9.98 8.07
CA THR A 126 -6.36 -10.01 8.84
C THR A 126 -6.25 -8.95 9.93
N ALA A 127 -7.14 -7.97 9.90
CA ALA A 127 -7.09 -6.82 10.77
C ALA A 127 -7.48 -7.16 12.23
N THR A 128 -6.91 -6.45 13.19
CA THR A 128 -7.41 -6.44 14.57
C THR A 128 -8.53 -5.41 14.71
N CYS A 129 -9.34 -5.52 15.76
CA CYS A 129 -10.35 -4.50 16.09
C CYS A 129 -9.77 -3.27 16.79
N LEU A 130 -8.46 -3.23 17.04
CA LEU A 130 -7.80 -2.12 17.72
C LEU A 130 -7.87 -0.84 16.86
N SER A 131 -8.27 0.26 17.45
CA SER A 131 -8.45 1.55 16.75
C SER A 131 -7.19 1.99 16.00
N ARG A 132 -6.01 1.89 16.62
CA ARG A 132 -4.71 2.27 16.02
C ARG A 132 -4.38 1.41 14.80
N SER A 133 -4.64 0.12 14.89
CA SER A 133 -4.45 -0.85 13.82
C SER A 133 -5.35 -0.52 12.63
N GLN A 134 -6.66 -0.35 12.90
CA GLN A 134 -7.64 0.03 11.89
C GLN A 134 -7.26 1.34 11.17
N GLN A 135 -6.78 2.32 11.92
CA GLN A 135 -6.34 3.61 11.39
C GLN A 135 -5.15 3.48 10.43
N LEU A 136 -4.10 2.71 10.81
CA LEU A 136 -2.94 2.47 9.95
C LEU A 136 -3.29 1.64 8.72
N LEU A 137 -4.10 0.59 8.89
CA LEU A 137 -4.50 -0.26 7.78
C LEU A 137 -5.41 0.50 6.79
N TYR A 138 -6.30 1.36 7.30
CA TYR A 138 -7.10 2.23 6.46
C TYR A 138 -6.24 3.26 5.71
N MET A 139 -5.27 3.89 6.37
CA MET A 139 -4.30 4.76 5.72
C MET A 139 -3.53 4.04 4.61
N ALA A 140 -3.16 2.77 4.83
CA ALA A 140 -2.45 1.97 3.83
C ALA A 140 -3.26 1.75 2.54
N LEU A 141 -4.59 1.86 2.57
CA LEU A 141 -5.41 1.82 1.37
C LEU A 141 -5.13 3.00 0.43
N GLY A 142 -4.79 4.16 0.99
CA GLY A 142 -4.47 5.36 0.21
C GLY A 142 -2.98 5.56 -0.06
N THR A 143 -2.11 5.13 0.87
CA THR A 143 -0.65 5.32 0.77
C THR A 143 0.09 4.11 0.19
N GLY A 144 -0.56 2.95 0.17
CA GLY A 144 0.07 1.67 -0.08
C GLY A 144 0.88 1.14 1.09
N ALA A 145 1.24 -0.14 1.05
CA ALA A 145 2.09 -0.81 2.04
C ALA A 145 3.49 -1.07 1.47
N GLY A 146 4.52 -0.88 2.29
CA GLY A 146 5.91 -1.07 1.90
C GLY A 146 6.51 0.09 1.11
N GLU A 147 7.54 -0.21 0.33
CA GLU A 147 8.30 0.76 -0.45
C GLU A 147 7.75 0.95 -1.88
N ARG A 148 8.15 2.06 -2.53
CA ARG A 148 7.84 2.36 -3.94
C ARG A 148 6.34 2.44 -4.28
N CYS A 149 5.50 2.77 -3.31
CA CYS A 149 4.05 2.86 -3.49
C CYS A 149 3.64 3.91 -4.53
N SER A 150 4.36 5.03 -4.65
CA SER A 150 4.15 6.04 -5.70
C SER A 150 4.34 5.51 -7.13
N ARG A 151 4.91 4.32 -7.29
CA ARG A 151 5.11 3.63 -8.57
C ARG A 151 4.21 2.40 -8.73
N GLY A 152 3.20 2.29 -7.89
CA GLY A 152 2.21 1.24 -7.96
C GLY A 152 2.54 -0.04 -7.18
N SER A 153 3.67 -0.12 -6.46
CA SER A 153 3.93 -1.23 -5.54
C SER A 153 3.06 -1.10 -4.28
N GLY A 154 2.71 -2.24 -3.66
CA GLY A 154 1.97 -2.26 -2.41
C GLY A 154 0.57 -1.64 -2.48
N PHE A 155 -0.09 -1.69 -3.63
CA PHE A 155 -1.47 -1.22 -3.76
C PHE A 155 -2.40 -2.18 -3.04
N MET A 156 -3.02 -1.72 -1.95
CA MET A 156 -3.86 -2.54 -1.07
C MET A 156 -5.33 -2.47 -1.47
N ASN A 157 -6.01 -3.61 -1.40
CA ASN A 157 -7.46 -3.69 -1.45
C ASN A 157 -7.99 -4.18 -0.10
N TYR A 158 -9.30 -4.19 0.10
CA TYR A 158 -9.89 -4.42 1.42
C TYR A 158 -11.18 -5.23 1.37
N ARG A 159 -11.53 -5.78 2.53
CA ARG A 159 -12.82 -6.33 2.86
C ARG A 159 -13.25 -5.76 4.21
N TYR A 160 -14.50 -5.35 4.32
CA TYR A 160 -15.13 -4.94 5.57
C TYR A 160 -15.72 -6.14 6.31
N LEU A 161 -15.85 -5.99 7.63
CA LEU A 161 -16.66 -6.87 8.46
C LEU A 161 -18.13 -6.78 8.06
#